data_95a9128d6b62cea680505d76dbb9731b
#
_entry.id   95a9128d6b62cea680505d76dbb9731b
#
_cell.length_a   1.000
_cell.length_b   1.000
_cell.length_c   1.000
_cell.angle_alpha   90.00
_cell.angle_beta   90.00
_cell.angle_gamma   90.00
#
_symmetry.space_group_name_H-M   'P 1'
#
loop_
_entity.id
_entity.type
_entity.pdbx_description
1 polymer ?
#
loop_
_entity_poly.entity_id
_entity_poly.type
_entity_poly.pdbx_seq_one_letter_code
_entity_poly.pdbx_strand_id
1 'polypeptide(L)'
;MKVIFLFILFSLLAGCSSENNKAPSVLSDFIKADYSHNQSIISCELLPDRNLSSVERLIPVFVEKLNKVRKKDDEVMFFFPIQFENSSISKFKILLNHENKVLLEEMHQTLSELSFEETALCNTEETSYGRLSLFESKFESTLAVVEMMECKYVNDFNYATMKLVFEEFIDALAKLDQKVSIVYSENLEIKSNFRWFNIFDSIESRKIFIESWQDLSVSNQMQTLFTEQSSCGASTLYKSYKVI
;
A
#
# COMPACT_ATOMS: atom_id res chain seq x y z
N MET A 1 -87.99 -9.91 2.18
CA MET A 1 -86.91 -10.41 1.32
C MET A 1 -85.66 -9.47 1.46
N LYS A 2 -84.66 -9.90 2.21
CA LYS A 2 -83.41 -9.13 2.40
C LYS A 2 -82.38 -9.75 1.52
N VAL A 3 -81.89 -8.98 0.55
CA VAL A 3 -80.82 -9.37 -0.31
C VAL A 3 -79.51 -8.90 0.38
N ILE A 4 -78.70 -9.86 0.80
CA ILE A 4 -77.37 -9.61 1.38
C ILE A 4 -76.38 -9.53 0.22
N PHE A 5 -75.77 -8.31 0.00
CA PHE A 5 -74.67 -8.12 -0.92
C PHE A 5 -73.43 -8.47 -0.21
N LEU A 6 -72.83 -9.55 -0.63
CA LEU A 6 -71.49 -9.98 -0.16
C LEU A 6 -70.44 -9.26 -0.97
N PHE A 7 -69.74 -8.24 -0.38
CA PHE A 7 -68.62 -7.59 -0.96
C PHE A 7 -67.39 -8.46 -0.70
N ILE A 8 -66.90 -9.13 -1.73
CA ILE A 8 -65.60 -9.79 -1.72
C ILE A 8 -64.60 -8.73 -2.00
N LEU A 9 -63.87 -8.32 -0.95
CA LEU A 9 -62.71 -7.42 -1.04
C LEU A 9 -61.49 -8.22 -1.49
N PHE A 10 -61.21 -8.20 -2.78
CA PHE A 10 -59.95 -8.74 -3.33
C PHE A 10 -58.86 -7.76 -3.01
N SER A 11 -58.14 -8.02 -1.90
CA SER A 11 -56.89 -7.33 -1.58
C SER A 11 -55.80 -7.80 -2.54
N LEU A 12 -55.59 -7.06 -3.61
CA LEU A 12 -54.38 -7.16 -4.43
C LEU A 12 -53.20 -6.66 -3.59
N LEU A 13 -52.53 -7.58 -2.89
CA LEU A 13 -51.19 -7.39 -2.40
C LEU A 13 -50.26 -7.36 -3.61
N ALA A 14 -50.13 -6.18 -4.23
CA ALA A 14 -49.01 -5.90 -5.09
C ALA A 14 -47.77 -5.88 -4.21
N GLY A 15 -47.09 -7.03 -4.09
CA GLY A 15 -45.77 -7.12 -3.56
C GLY A 15 -44.84 -6.30 -4.43
N CYS A 16 -44.51 -5.09 -3.99
CA CYS A 16 -43.32 -4.42 -4.46
C CYS A 16 -42.11 -5.27 -4.02
N SER A 17 -41.71 -6.24 -4.85
CA SER A 17 -40.33 -6.71 -4.84
C SER A 17 -39.49 -5.54 -5.31
N SER A 18 -39.00 -4.77 -4.36
CA SER A 18 -37.82 -3.94 -4.64
C SER A 18 -36.70 -4.92 -4.96
N GLU A 19 -36.58 -5.29 -6.23
CA GLU A 19 -35.30 -5.73 -6.75
C GLU A 19 -34.34 -4.58 -6.45
N ASN A 20 -33.59 -4.76 -5.37
CA ASN A 20 -32.33 -4.04 -5.16
C ASN A 20 -31.40 -4.43 -6.32
N ASN A 21 -31.67 -3.88 -7.48
CA ASN A 21 -30.66 -3.71 -8.51
C ASN A 21 -29.65 -2.67 -7.95
N LYS A 22 -28.87 -3.08 -6.95
CA LYS A 22 -27.57 -2.48 -6.76
C LYS A 22 -26.85 -2.75 -8.06
N ALA A 23 -26.77 -1.71 -8.89
CA ALA A 23 -25.74 -1.71 -9.94
C ALA A 23 -24.46 -2.23 -9.27
N PRO A 24 -23.81 -3.27 -9.80
CA PRO A 24 -22.53 -3.71 -9.26
C PRO A 24 -21.68 -2.45 -9.20
N SER A 25 -21.24 -2.08 -8.00
CA SER A 25 -20.36 -0.93 -7.89
C SER A 25 -19.13 -1.34 -8.69
N VAL A 26 -18.82 -0.60 -9.73
CA VAL A 26 -17.61 -0.80 -10.55
C VAL A 26 -16.38 -0.85 -9.63
N LEU A 27 -16.48 -0.27 -8.46
CA LEU A 27 -15.50 -0.17 -7.40
C LEU A 27 -15.22 -1.46 -6.64
N SER A 28 -16.21 -2.37 -6.49
CA SER A 28 -15.95 -3.65 -5.79
C SER A 28 -14.94 -4.54 -6.51
N ASP A 29 -14.71 -4.31 -7.81
CA ASP A 29 -13.70 -5.02 -8.58
C ASP A 29 -12.30 -4.40 -8.46
N PHE A 30 -12.18 -3.14 -8.04
CA PHE A 30 -10.89 -2.46 -7.83
C PHE A 30 -10.28 -2.76 -6.46
N ILE A 31 -11.09 -2.99 -5.44
CA ILE A 31 -10.59 -3.25 -4.09
C ILE A 31 -10.53 -4.76 -3.86
N LYS A 32 -9.48 -5.40 -4.36
CA LYS A 32 -9.14 -6.77 -4.01
C LYS A 32 -8.19 -6.75 -2.83
N ALA A 33 -8.68 -7.19 -1.66
CA ALA A 33 -7.80 -7.46 -0.55
C ALA A 33 -6.93 -8.67 -0.91
N ASP A 34 -5.67 -8.43 -1.18
CA ASP A 34 -4.67 -9.49 -1.29
C ASP A 34 -3.97 -9.64 0.07
N TYR A 35 -4.57 -10.45 0.95
CA TYR A 35 -4.07 -10.68 2.31
C TYR A 35 -3.07 -11.85 2.37
N SER A 36 -2.54 -12.29 1.22
CA SER A 36 -1.73 -13.49 1.16
C SER A 36 -0.24 -13.30 1.46
N HIS A 37 0.21 -12.05 1.58
CA HIS A 37 1.63 -11.75 1.68
C HIS A 37 2.04 -11.35 3.09
N ASN A 38 3.12 -11.96 3.58
CA ASN A 38 3.84 -11.45 4.73
C ASN A 38 4.76 -10.32 4.27
N GLN A 39 4.93 -9.33 5.13
CA GLN A 39 5.88 -8.26 4.89
C GLN A 39 6.97 -8.30 5.95
N SER A 40 8.22 -8.36 5.52
CA SER A 40 9.38 -8.21 6.38
C SER A 40 10.12 -6.94 6.03
N ILE A 41 10.54 -6.19 7.04
CA ILE A 41 11.37 -4.99 6.86
C ILE A 41 12.70 -5.22 7.54
N ILE A 42 13.76 -5.13 6.76
CA ILE A 42 15.13 -5.12 7.26
C ILE A 42 15.57 -3.66 7.29
N SER A 43 15.74 -3.12 8.49
CA SER A 43 16.22 -1.75 8.71
C SER A 43 17.71 -1.77 8.90
N CYS A 44 18.44 -1.04 8.07
CA CYS A 44 19.90 -1.04 8.03
C CYS A 44 20.47 0.35 8.31
N GLU A 45 21.60 0.41 9.00
CA GLU A 45 22.40 1.61 9.21
C GLU A 45 23.83 1.38 8.70
N LEU A 46 24.27 2.23 7.78
CA LEU A 46 25.63 2.16 7.21
C LEU A 46 26.68 2.35 8.30
N LEU A 47 27.74 1.57 8.22
CA LEU A 47 28.91 1.77 9.07
C LEU A 47 29.62 3.09 8.74
N PRO A 48 30.40 3.65 9.70
CA PRO A 48 31.25 4.80 9.42
C PRO A 48 32.11 4.52 8.17
N ASP A 49 32.33 5.53 7.35
CA ASP A 49 33.08 5.46 6.08
C ASP A 49 32.45 4.63 4.96
N ARG A 50 31.22 4.12 5.15
CA ARG A 50 30.42 3.50 4.09
C ARG A 50 29.37 4.48 3.56
N ASN A 51 28.94 4.26 2.32
CA ASN A 51 27.93 5.07 1.66
C ASN A 51 26.95 4.19 0.87
N LEU A 52 25.84 4.76 0.42
CA LEU A 52 24.82 4.02 -0.32
C LEU A 52 25.34 3.36 -1.60
N SER A 53 26.34 3.94 -2.27
CA SER A 53 26.92 3.34 -3.46
C SER A 53 27.59 1.99 -3.16
N SER A 54 27.99 1.75 -1.91
CA SER A 54 28.49 0.44 -1.48
C SER A 54 27.37 -0.60 -1.50
N VAL A 55 26.15 -0.21 -1.12
CA VAL A 55 24.95 -1.07 -1.17
C VAL A 55 24.45 -1.24 -2.59
N GLU A 56 24.34 -0.14 -3.35
CA GLU A 56 23.84 -0.16 -4.74
C GLU A 56 24.66 -1.13 -5.63
N ARG A 57 25.96 -1.22 -5.40
CA ARG A 57 26.84 -2.16 -6.13
C ARG A 57 26.53 -3.63 -5.87
N LEU A 58 25.89 -3.95 -4.76
CA LEU A 58 25.50 -5.32 -4.41
C LEU A 58 24.13 -5.71 -4.95
N ILE A 59 23.32 -4.75 -5.36
CA ILE A 59 21.96 -5.01 -5.89
C ILE A 59 21.94 -6.09 -6.99
N PRO A 60 22.83 -6.09 -7.99
CA PRO A 60 22.87 -7.14 -9.02
C PRO A 60 23.06 -8.55 -8.45
N VAL A 61 23.83 -8.69 -7.37
CA VAL A 61 24.04 -9.98 -6.70
C VAL A 61 22.77 -10.45 -6.00
N PHE A 62 22.07 -9.53 -5.32
CA PHE A 62 20.76 -9.82 -4.74
C PHE A 62 19.77 -10.26 -5.81
N VAL A 63 19.69 -9.54 -6.93
CA VAL A 63 18.83 -9.92 -8.07
C VAL A 63 19.13 -11.34 -8.53
N GLU A 64 20.39 -11.69 -8.75
CA GLU A 64 20.78 -13.02 -9.22
C GLU A 64 20.38 -14.12 -8.24
N LYS A 65 20.63 -13.93 -6.94
CA LYS A 65 20.36 -14.94 -5.92
C LYS A 65 18.88 -15.09 -5.64
N LEU A 66 18.20 -13.99 -5.38
CA LEU A 66 16.78 -14.00 -5.00
C LEU A 66 15.87 -14.48 -6.14
N ASN A 67 16.23 -14.20 -7.39
CA ASN A 67 15.47 -14.74 -8.54
C ASN A 67 15.45 -16.29 -8.63
N LYS A 68 16.38 -16.98 -7.98
CA LYS A 68 16.42 -18.44 -7.96
C LYS A 68 15.35 -19.06 -7.07
N VAL A 69 14.92 -18.33 -6.04
CA VAL A 69 14.01 -18.81 -5.01
C VAL A 69 12.66 -18.11 -4.99
N ARG A 70 12.54 -16.97 -5.69
CA ARG A 70 11.33 -16.15 -5.67
C ARG A 70 10.13 -16.89 -6.24
N LYS A 71 8.97 -16.62 -5.69
CA LYS A 71 7.68 -16.96 -6.27
C LYS A 71 7.13 -15.81 -7.10
N LYS A 72 6.01 -16.07 -7.80
CA LYS A 72 5.41 -15.13 -8.74
C LYS A 72 5.10 -13.76 -8.12
N ASP A 73 4.58 -13.78 -6.90
CA ASP A 73 4.06 -12.59 -6.22
C ASP A 73 5.03 -12.07 -5.14
N ASP A 74 6.22 -12.66 -5.03
CA ASP A 74 7.28 -12.17 -4.15
C ASP A 74 7.89 -10.88 -4.70
N GLU A 75 8.13 -9.91 -3.81
CA GLU A 75 8.77 -8.64 -4.15
C GLU A 75 9.86 -8.29 -3.14
N VAL A 76 10.96 -7.75 -3.64
CA VAL A 76 12.02 -7.19 -2.81
C VAL A 76 12.35 -5.79 -3.32
N MET A 77 12.33 -4.82 -2.42
CA MET A 77 12.59 -3.43 -2.71
C MET A 77 13.60 -2.84 -1.72
N PHE A 78 14.57 -2.12 -2.24
CA PHE A 78 15.48 -1.31 -1.42
C PHE A 78 14.94 0.12 -1.34
N PHE A 79 14.84 0.66 -0.15
CA PHE A 79 14.33 2.00 0.15
C PHE A 79 15.44 2.87 0.72
N PHE A 80 15.90 3.84 -0.07
CA PHE A 80 16.89 4.83 0.32
C PHE A 80 16.19 6.17 0.58
N PRO A 81 16.22 6.71 1.82
CA PRO A 81 15.56 7.96 2.12
C PRO A 81 16.03 9.10 1.22
N ILE A 82 15.10 9.87 0.67
CA ILE A 82 15.39 11.09 -0.05
C ILE A 82 15.51 12.21 0.98
N GLN A 83 16.70 12.76 1.10
CA GLN A 83 16.96 13.90 1.99
C GLN A 83 17.08 15.16 1.14
N PHE A 84 16.38 16.20 1.56
CA PHE A 84 16.40 17.51 0.88
C PHE A 84 17.51 18.42 1.41
N GLU A 85 18.25 18.00 2.45
CA GLU A 85 19.36 18.70 3.04
C GLU A 85 20.66 17.88 2.89
N ASN A 86 21.82 18.54 2.99
CA ASN A 86 23.16 17.97 2.78
C ASN A 86 23.61 16.94 3.83
N SER A 87 22.71 16.23 4.47
CA SER A 87 23.03 15.17 5.42
C SER A 87 23.35 13.86 4.67
N SER A 88 24.42 13.18 5.05
CA SER A 88 24.74 11.86 4.52
C SER A 88 23.65 10.85 4.92
N ILE A 89 23.09 10.15 3.95
CA ILE A 89 22.15 9.05 4.23
C ILE A 89 22.94 7.93 4.89
N SER A 90 22.62 7.64 6.14
CA SER A 90 23.20 6.53 6.89
C SER A 90 22.27 5.35 7.08
N LYS A 91 20.96 5.54 6.85
CA LYS A 91 19.93 4.52 7.08
C LYS A 91 19.15 4.23 5.81
N PHE A 92 18.82 2.95 5.61
CA PHE A 92 17.96 2.50 4.52
C PHE A 92 17.16 1.28 4.97
N LYS A 93 16.18 0.87 4.15
CA LYS A 93 15.35 -0.30 4.44
C LYS A 93 15.34 -1.24 3.25
N ILE A 94 15.21 -2.54 3.53
CA ILE A 94 14.87 -3.55 2.53
C ILE A 94 13.49 -4.07 2.90
N LEU A 95 12.55 -3.96 2.00
CA LEU A 95 11.18 -4.43 2.19
C LEU A 95 10.98 -5.68 1.35
N LEU A 96 10.51 -6.75 1.98
CA LEU A 96 10.18 -8.00 1.34
C LEU A 96 8.68 -8.26 1.51
N ASN A 97 7.98 -8.45 0.40
CA ASN A 97 6.64 -9.04 0.38
C ASN A 97 6.79 -10.49 -0.06
N HIS A 98 6.34 -11.45 0.74
CA HIS A 98 6.55 -12.86 0.46
C HIS A 98 5.40 -13.73 0.99
N GLU A 99 5.11 -14.82 0.30
CA GLU A 99 4.12 -15.80 0.74
C GLU A 99 4.63 -16.69 1.89
N ASN A 100 5.93 -16.98 1.87
CA ASN A 100 6.57 -17.83 2.88
C ASN A 100 7.98 -17.33 3.22
N LYS A 101 8.58 -17.90 4.25
CA LYS A 101 9.87 -17.44 4.77
C LYS A 101 11.09 -17.75 3.88
N VAL A 102 10.95 -18.52 2.81
CA VAL A 102 12.09 -18.93 1.96
C VAL A 102 12.82 -17.72 1.38
N LEU A 103 12.08 -16.71 0.90
CA LEU A 103 12.68 -15.50 0.38
C LEU A 103 13.45 -14.72 1.45
N LEU A 104 12.91 -14.63 2.66
CA LEU A 104 13.55 -13.96 3.80
C LEU A 104 14.83 -14.71 4.23
N GLU A 105 14.77 -16.04 4.29
CA GLU A 105 15.91 -16.88 4.61
C GLU A 105 17.04 -16.72 3.57
N GLU A 106 16.71 -16.74 2.27
CA GLU A 106 17.66 -16.50 1.19
C GLU A 106 18.25 -15.08 1.26
N MET A 107 17.44 -14.08 1.63
CA MET A 107 17.93 -12.72 1.85
C MET A 107 18.97 -12.69 2.98
N HIS A 108 18.67 -13.31 4.13
CA HIS A 108 19.62 -13.37 5.25
C HIS A 108 20.89 -14.12 4.90
N GLN A 109 20.77 -15.25 4.18
CA GLN A 109 21.91 -16.00 3.70
C GLN A 109 22.76 -15.14 2.75
N THR A 110 22.13 -14.44 1.81
CA THR A 110 22.84 -13.56 0.85
C THR A 110 23.55 -12.42 1.56
N LEU A 111 22.92 -11.80 2.55
CA LEU A 111 23.56 -10.76 3.37
C LEU A 111 24.82 -11.31 4.07
N SER A 112 24.73 -12.51 4.67
CA SER A 112 25.85 -13.17 5.34
C SER A 112 26.99 -13.53 4.37
N GLU A 113 26.66 -14.12 3.23
CA GLU A 113 27.66 -14.51 2.21
C GLU A 113 28.42 -13.32 1.60
N LEU A 114 27.77 -12.15 1.56
CA LEU A 114 28.39 -10.91 1.11
C LEU A 114 29.14 -10.17 2.20
N SER A 115 29.25 -10.72 3.41
CA SER A 115 29.80 -10.04 4.58
C SER A 115 29.20 -8.63 4.72
N PHE A 116 27.86 -8.57 4.58
CA PHE A 116 27.16 -7.28 4.50
C PHE A 116 27.30 -6.48 5.81
N GLU A 117 27.53 -7.15 6.93
CA GLU A 117 27.86 -6.55 8.23
C GLU A 117 29.09 -5.65 8.21
N GLU A 118 30.00 -5.80 7.24
CA GLU A 118 31.11 -4.88 6.99
C GLU A 118 30.69 -3.59 6.27
N THR A 119 29.43 -3.53 5.83
CA THR A 119 28.86 -2.38 5.11
C THR A 119 27.78 -1.69 5.93
N ALA A 120 26.90 -2.45 6.57
CA ALA A 120 25.79 -1.93 7.35
C ALA A 120 25.37 -2.89 8.46
N LEU A 121 24.89 -2.34 9.58
CA LEU A 121 24.23 -3.10 10.63
C LEU A 121 22.73 -3.14 10.33
N CYS A 122 22.18 -4.33 10.24
CA CYS A 122 20.77 -4.54 9.90
C CYS A 122 20.02 -5.23 11.03
N ASN A 123 18.77 -4.82 11.24
CA ASN A 123 17.81 -5.46 12.11
C ASN A 123 16.56 -5.82 11.33
N THR A 124 16.04 -7.02 11.52
CA THR A 124 14.85 -7.52 10.83
C THR A 124 13.64 -7.45 11.75
N GLU A 125 12.60 -6.79 11.26
CA GLU A 125 11.27 -6.82 11.85
C GLU A 125 10.37 -7.65 10.93
N GLU A 126 9.93 -8.80 11.44
CA GLU A 126 8.90 -9.60 10.78
C GLU A 126 7.55 -9.19 11.33
N THR A 127 6.65 -8.82 10.44
CA THR A 127 5.27 -8.51 10.80
C THR A 127 4.38 -9.05 9.68
N SER A 128 3.30 -9.72 10.07
CA SER A 128 2.31 -10.13 9.09
C SER A 128 1.47 -8.94 8.68
N TYR A 129 1.54 -8.59 7.40
CA TYR A 129 0.72 -7.54 6.79
C TYR A 129 -0.21 -8.11 5.73
N GLY A 130 -1.45 -7.64 5.78
CA GLY A 130 -2.37 -7.77 4.66
C GLY A 130 -2.17 -6.61 3.70
N ARG A 131 -1.84 -6.90 2.45
CA ARG A 131 -1.65 -5.89 1.40
C ARG A 131 -2.90 -5.74 0.56
N LEU A 132 -3.21 -4.50 0.21
CA LEU A 132 -4.26 -4.13 -0.71
C LEU A 132 -3.76 -3.06 -1.66
N SER A 133 -3.69 -3.36 -2.94
CA SER A 133 -3.49 -2.35 -3.97
C SER A 133 -4.80 -1.61 -4.20
N LEU A 134 -4.84 -0.35 -3.78
CA LEU A 134 -6.03 0.49 -3.95
C LEU A 134 -6.10 1.07 -5.37
N PHE A 135 -4.96 1.43 -5.92
CA PHE A 135 -4.85 1.99 -7.26
C PHE A 135 -3.49 1.59 -7.86
N GLU A 136 -3.47 1.13 -9.10
CA GLU A 136 -2.24 0.67 -9.75
C GLU A 136 -2.00 1.39 -11.08
N SER A 137 -0.83 2.00 -11.19
CA SER A 137 -0.27 2.46 -12.46
C SER A 137 0.87 1.55 -12.91
N LYS A 138 0.98 1.37 -14.21
CA LYS A 138 2.14 0.66 -14.78
C LYS A 138 3.31 1.62 -14.88
N PHE A 139 4.40 1.26 -14.21
CA PHE A 139 5.69 1.93 -14.33
C PHE A 139 6.62 1.11 -15.22
N GLU A 140 7.35 1.79 -16.10
CA GLU A 140 8.34 1.15 -16.99
C GLU A 140 9.68 0.92 -16.29
N SER A 141 9.95 1.71 -15.25
CA SER A 141 11.22 1.69 -14.52
C SER A 141 11.15 0.79 -13.29
N THR A 142 12.29 0.15 -12.98
CA THR A 142 12.52 -0.51 -11.69
C THR A 142 12.82 0.49 -10.56
N LEU A 143 13.05 1.75 -10.92
CA LEU A 143 13.22 2.88 -10.00
C LEU A 143 11.87 3.55 -9.79
N ALA A 144 11.55 3.81 -8.53
CA ALA A 144 10.36 4.55 -8.15
C ALA A 144 10.67 5.50 -6.98
N VAL A 145 9.80 6.48 -6.80
CA VAL A 145 9.75 7.30 -5.59
C VAL A 145 8.59 6.78 -4.76
N VAL A 146 8.88 6.37 -3.54
CA VAL A 146 7.89 5.84 -2.60
C VAL A 146 7.74 6.80 -1.43
N GLU A 147 6.52 7.24 -1.19
CA GLU A 147 6.14 7.96 0.02
C GLU A 147 5.45 6.98 0.96
N MET A 148 6.01 6.78 2.13
CA MET A 148 5.50 5.85 3.12
C MET A 148 5.04 6.59 4.37
N MET A 149 3.89 6.21 4.89
CA MET A 149 3.33 6.70 6.15
C MET A 149 2.96 5.52 7.05
N GLU A 150 3.30 5.62 8.32
CA GLU A 150 2.81 4.74 9.38
C GLU A 150 1.54 5.37 9.96
N CYS A 151 0.44 4.64 9.90
CA CYS A 151 -0.88 5.12 10.28
C CYS A 151 -1.51 4.21 11.33
N LYS A 152 -2.47 4.76 12.05
CA LYS A 152 -3.33 4.00 12.96
C LYS A 152 -4.76 4.48 12.87
N TYR A 153 -5.71 3.58 13.01
CA TYR A 153 -7.10 3.94 13.18
C TYR A 153 -7.33 4.65 14.51
N VAL A 154 -8.21 5.61 14.50
CA VAL A 154 -8.63 6.34 15.72
C VAL A 154 -9.99 5.83 16.18
N ASN A 155 -10.23 5.90 17.47
CA ASN A 155 -11.46 5.41 18.09
C ASN A 155 -11.73 3.92 17.73
N ASP A 156 -12.96 3.61 17.33
CA ASP A 156 -13.41 2.28 16.94
C ASP A 156 -13.40 2.05 15.42
N PHE A 157 -12.76 2.96 14.67
CA PHE A 157 -12.60 2.80 13.23
C PHE A 157 -11.63 1.65 12.90
N ASN A 158 -11.80 1.09 11.72
CA ASN A 158 -11.04 -0.06 11.24
C ASN A 158 -11.09 -0.12 9.69
N TYR A 159 -10.49 -1.15 9.12
CA TYR A 159 -10.48 -1.35 7.67
C TYR A 159 -11.90 -1.35 7.06
N ALA A 160 -12.89 -1.96 7.71
CA ALA A 160 -14.23 -2.07 7.15
C ALA A 160 -14.92 -0.70 7.00
N THR A 161 -14.70 0.21 7.96
CA THR A 161 -15.19 1.60 7.87
C THR A 161 -14.40 2.42 6.88
N MET A 162 -13.08 2.26 6.86
CA MET A 162 -12.19 2.97 5.95
C MET A 162 -12.40 2.55 4.48
N LYS A 163 -12.89 1.34 4.23
CA LYS A 163 -13.17 0.86 2.87
C LYS A 163 -14.08 1.80 2.08
N LEU A 164 -15.10 2.39 2.71
CA LEU A 164 -15.98 3.36 2.05
C LEU A 164 -15.22 4.63 1.63
N VAL A 165 -14.30 5.08 2.47
CA VAL A 165 -13.44 6.24 2.16
C VAL A 165 -12.47 5.88 1.01
N PHE A 166 -11.95 4.66 0.99
CA PHE A 166 -11.11 4.19 -0.10
C PHE A 166 -11.86 4.16 -1.43
N GLU A 167 -13.13 3.74 -1.43
CA GLU A 167 -13.96 3.74 -2.64
C GLU A 167 -14.11 5.14 -3.22
N GLU A 168 -14.48 6.13 -2.39
CA GLU A 168 -14.58 7.52 -2.83
C GLU A 168 -13.22 8.10 -3.28
N PHE A 169 -12.15 7.74 -2.60
CA PHE A 169 -10.80 8.16 -2.94
C PHE A 169 -10.35 7.62 -4.30
N ILE A 170 -10.59 6.34 -4.57
CA ILE A 170 -10.26 5.71 -5.86
C ILE A 170 -11.05 6.36 -7.01
N ASP A 171 -12.33 6.66 -6.79
CA ASP A 171 -13.15 7.37 -7.76
C ASP A 171 -12.64 8.79 -8.05
N ALA A 172 -12.10 9.45 -7.03
CA ALA A 172 -11.46 10.74 -7.21
C ALA A 172 -10.15 10.62 -7.99
N LEU A 173 -9.32 9.62 -7.67
CA LEU A 173 -8.05 9.34 -8.37
C LEU A 173 -8.26 8.99 -9.84
N ALA A 174 -9.30 8.22 -10.16
CA ALA A 174 -9.62 7.84 -11.52
C ALA A 174 -9.93 9.04 -12.45
N LYS A 175 -10.20 10.22 -11.88
CA LYS A 175 -10.40 11.47 -12.63
C LYS A 175 -9.10 12.21 -12.90
N LEU A 176 -8.01 11.82 -12.22
CA LEU A 176 -6.68 12.37 -12.44
C LEU A 176 -5.97 11.55 -13.52
N ASP A 177 -5.49 12.24 -14.56
CA ASP A 177 -4.61 11.62 -15.58
C ASP A 177 -3.16 11.60 -15.05
N GLN A 178 -2.95 10.95 -13.90
CA GLN A 178 -1.66 10.90 -13.24
C GLN A 178 -1.25 9.48 -12.93
N LYS A 179 0.05 9.17 -13.10
CA LYS A 179 0.62 7.87 -12.79
C LYS A 179 1.00 7.80 -11.31
N VAL A 180 0.20 7.08 -10.55
CA VAL A 180 0.46 6.77 -9.13
C VAL A 180 0.01 5.34 -8.85
N SER A 181 0.71 4.64 -7.97
CA SER A 181 0.17 3.42 -7.34
C SER A 181 0.01 3.67 -5.85
N ILE A 182 -1.10 3.21 -5.30
CA ILE A 182 -1.44 3.38 -3.89
C ILE A 182 -1.62 2.01 -3.27
N VAL A 183 -0.86 1.76 -2.21
CA VAL A 183 -0.91 0.50 -1.48
C VAL A 183 -1.24 0.77 -0.02
N TYR A 184 -2.25 0.07 0.47
CA TYR A 184 -2.58 -0.06 1.87
C TYR A 184 -2.04 -1.38 2.39
N SER A 185 -1.44 -1.38 3.57
CA SER A 185 -0.86 -2.56 4.20
C SER A 185 -1.27 -2.62 5.66
N GLU A 186 -2.22 -3.51 6.00
CA GLU A 186 -2.74 -3.67 7.35
C GLU A 186 -1.81 -4.55 8.18
N ASN A 187 -1.53 -4.13 9.41
CA ASN A 187 -0.83 -4.99 10.36
C ASN A 187 -1.80 -6.04 10.90
N LEU A 188 -1.55 -7.32 10.61
CA LEU A 188 -2.46 -8.41 11.00
C LEU A 188 -2.38 -8.77 12.48
N GLU A 189 -1.30 -8.38 13.18
CA GLU A 189 -1.10 -8.59 14.61
C GLU A 189 -1.70 -7.42 15.41
N ILE A 190 -1.51 -6.19 14.94
CA ILE A 190 -2.04 -4.97 15.56
C ILE A 190 -2.99 -4.31 14.56
N LYS A 191 -4.21 -4.83 14.49
CA LYS A 191 -5.24 -4.44 13.50
C LYS A 191 -5.62 -2.95 13.51
N SER A 192 -5.21 -2.19 14.51
CA SER A 192 -5.35 -0.74 14.52
C SER A 192 -4.28 -0.03 13.68
N ASN A 193 -3.21 -0.69 13.30
CA ASN A 193 -2.08 -0.10 12.61
C ASN A 193 -2.04 -0.53 11.15
N PHE A 194 -1.69 0.41 10.29
CA PHE A 194 -1.49 0.15 8.87
C PHE A 194 -0.39 1.04 8.29
N ARG A 195 0.12 0.65 7.13
CA ARG A 195 1.04 1.45 6.32
C ARG A 195 0.33 1.90 5.07
N TRP A 196 0.64 3.11 4.66
CA TRP A 196 0.18 3.70 3.42
C TRP A 196 1.37 4.01 2.53
N PHE A 197 1.31 3.60 1.27
CA PHE A 197 2.35 3.85 0.29
C PHE A 197 1.76 4.57 -0.92
N ASN A 198 2.35 5.72 -1.26
CA ASN A 198 2.16 6.33 -2.57
C ASN A 198 3.41 6.08 -3.39
N ILE A 199 3.27 5.50 -4.57
CA ILE A 199 4.38 5.11 -5.44
C ILE A 199 4.29 5.91 -6.73
N PHE A 200 5.38 6.59 -7.08
CA PHE A 200 5.51 7.46 -8.25
C PHE A 200 6.72 7.02 -9.07
N ASP A 201 6.74 7.34 -10.37
CA ASP A 201 7.90 7.09 -11.21
C ASP A 201 9.05 8.10 -10.98
N SER A 202 8.72 9.29 -10.44
CA SER A 202 9.70 10.35 -10.15
C SER A 202 9.23 11.33 -9.06
N ILE A 203 10.13 12.16 -8.57
CA ILE A 203 9.81 13.29 -7.67
C ILE A 203 8.92 14.31 -8.39
N GLU A 204 9.14 14.53 -9.68
CA GLU A 204 8.34 15.47 -10.45
C GLU A 204 6.90 14.97 -10.62
N SER A 205 6.72 13.69 -10.90
CA SER A 205 5.37 13.08 -10.96
C SER A 205 4.63 13.19 -9.63
N ARG A 206 5.35 12.98 -8.52
CA ARG A 206 4.77 13.20 -7.19
C ARG A 206 4.29 14.63 -7.00
N LYS A 207 5.10 15.61 -7.40
CA LYS A 207 4.75 17.04 -7.29
C LYS A 207 3.50 17.36 -8.11
N ILE A 208 3.47 16.94 -9.37
CA ILE A 208 2.33 17.15 -10.28
C ILE A 208 1.08 16.47 -9.69
N PHE A 209 1.22 15.26 -9.15
CA PHE A 209 0.11 14.56 -8.51
C PHE A 209 -0.47 15.35 -7.33
N ILE A 210 0.39 15.86 -6.43
CA ILE A 210 -0.06 16.64 -5.26
C ILE A 210 -0.79 17.90 -5.71
N GLU A 211 -0.25 18.64 -6.68
CA GLU A 211 -0.86 19.84 -7.24
C GLU A 211 -2.24 19.51 -7.85
N SER A 212 -2.30 18.48 -8.71
CA SER A 212 -3.55 18.03 -9.34
C SER A 212 -4.58 17.54 -8.31
N TRP A 213 -4.13 16.87 -7.25
CA TRP A 213 -4.99 16.41 -6.17
C TRP A 213 -5.59 17.61 -5.40
N GLN A 214 -4.78 18.62 -5.07
CA GLN A 214 -5.22 19.80 -4.35
C GLN A 214 -6.25 20.61 -5.13
N ASP A 215 -6.19 20.60 -6.46
CA ASP A 215 -7.13 21.27 -7.34
C ASP A 215 -8.49 20.55 -7.45
N LEU A 216 -8.59 19.29 -7.01
CA LEU A 216 -9.87 18.59 -6.99
C LEU A 216 -10.78 19.15 -5.89
N SER A 217 -12.03 19.42 -6.26
CA SER A 217 -13.06 19.91 -5.31
C SER A 217 -13.30 18.95 -4.14
N VAL A 218 -13.04 17.64 -4.34
CA VAL A 218 -13.25 16.62 -3.31
C VAL A 218 -12.04 16.42 -2.38
N SER A 219 -10.88 17.01 -2.67
CA SER A 219 -9.65 16.76 -1.91
C SER A 219 -9.77 17.07 -0.42
N ASN A 220 -10.38 18.22 -0.08
CA ASN A 220 -10.60 18.62 1.31
C ASN A 220 -11.59 17.69 2.03
N GLN A 221 -12.64 17.24 1.34
CA GLN A 221 -13.58 16.26 1.89
C GLN A 221 -12.87 14.93 2.18
N MET A 222 -12.09 14.43 1.23
CA MET A 222 -11.30 13.21 1.41
C MET A 222 -10.33 13.33 2.58
N GLN A 223 -9.60 14.44 2.67
CA GLN A 223 -8.68 14.68 3.79
C GLN A 223 -9.43 14.64 5.13
N THR A 224 -10.61 15.23 5.21
CA THR A 224 -11.44 15.22 6.41
C THR A 224 -11.84 13.77 6.78
N LEU A 225 -12.37 13.01 5.82
CA LEU A 225 -12.78 11.62 6.04
C LEU A 225 -11.61 10.72 6.48
N PHE A 226 -10.41 10.90 5.90
CA PHE A 226 -9.21 10.17 6.33
C PHE A 226 -8.81 10.54 7.76
N THR A 227 -8.80 11.83 8.10
CA THR A 227 -8.37 12.29 9.43
C THR A 227 -9.38 12.01 10.53
N GLU A 228 -10.66 11.87 10.21
CA GLU A 228 -11.69 11.40 11.15
C GLU A 228 -11.51 9.93 11.53
N GLN A 229 -10.99 9.10 10.63
CA GLN A 229 -10.88 7.66 10.85
C GLN A 229 -9.47 7.19 11.15
N SER A 230 -8.46 7.96 10.81
CA SER A 230 -7.06 7.58 11.02
C SER A 230 -6.15 8.76 11.34
N SER A 231 -5.03 8.42 11.96
CA SER A 231 -3.93 9.35 12.21
C SER A 231 -2.65 8.76 11.65
N CYS A 232 -1.99 9.49 10.76
CA CYS A 232 -0.72 9.11 10.18
C CYS A 232 0.41 9.97 10.73
N GLY A 233 1.58 9.34 10.90
CA GLY A 233 2.82 10.05 11.17
C GLY A 233 3.29 10.88 9.97
N ALA A 234 4.43 11.56 10.11
CA ALA A 234 5.06 12.25 8.99
C ALA A 234 5.42 11.26 7.88
N SER A 235 5.19 11.66 6.63
CA SER A 235 5.59 10.85 5.49
C SER A 235 7.11 10.84 5.33
N THR A 236 7.63 9.69 4.94
CA THR A 236 9.04 9.54 4.55
C THR A 236 9.12 9.21 3.07
N LEU A 237 9.96 9.97 2.36
CA LEU A 237 10.21 9.74 0.93
C LEU A 237 11.44 8.87 0.73
N TYR A 238 11.31 7.89 -0.16
CA TYR A 238 12.37 6.96 -0.52
C TYR A 238 12.56 6.93 -2.04
N LYS A 239 13.81 6.85 -2.45
CA LYS A 239 14.19 6.30 -3.75
C LYS A 239 14.14 4.78 -3.61
N SER A 240 13.27 4.14 -4.36
CA SER A 240 13.05 2.70 -4.29
C SER A 240 13.63 2.00 -5.50
N TYR A 241 14.34 0.89 -5.25
CA TYR A 241 14.80 -0.03 -6.27
C TYR A 241 14.06 -1.35 -6.11
N LYS A 242 13.24 -1.70 -7.10
CA LYS A 242 12.65 -3.03 -7.16
C LYS A 242 13.69 -4.02 -7.66
N VAL A 243 14.03 -5.00 -6.83
CA VAL A 243 15.03 -6.02 -7.11
C VAL A 243 14.40 -7.23 -7.80
N ILE A 244 13.23 -7.62 -7.34
CA ILE A 244 12.40 -8.69 -7.91
C ILE A 244 10.93 -8.34 -7.77
#